data_5d3df5b0083734fcdca7eb67992dac2b
#
_entry.id   5d3df5b0083734fcdca7eb67992dac2b
#
_cell.length_a   1.000
_cell.length_b   1.000
_cell.length_c   1.000
_cell.angle_alpha   90.00
_cell.angle_beta   90.00
_cell.angle_gamma   90.00
#
_symmetry.space_group_name_H-M   'P 1'
#
loop_
_entity.id
_entity.type
_entity.pdbx_description
1 polymer ?
#
loop_
_entity_poly.entity_id
_entity_poly.type
_entity_poly.pdbx_seq_one_letter_code
_entity_poly.pdbx_strand_id
1 'polypeptide(L)'
;TITDPYYWIESANKYFNKNITADEVTQYELHKIIGITRDEYTDFYNKIKFELHSKEPIRKDAVEIIQKLTELNNIYFITAREKCLEILTHKYLNKYEIPYDGVYVLGSAHKVDTAKKLNCDIFIEDSYENAIELSKSNFKVLLVDTNYNRMPLNQNITRVLNWNEIYNIIEKMLLQEKAM
;
A
#
# COMPACT_ATOMS: atom_id res chain seq x y z
N THR A 1 -0.30 2.28 -0.22
CA THR A 1 1.12 2.59 0.08
C THR A 1 1.63 3.76 -0.74
N ILE A 2 1.56 3.71 -2.09
CA ILE A 2 2.00 4.79 -3.00
C ILE A 2 0.91 5.83 -3.29
N THR A 3 -0.32 5.58 -2.89
CA THR A 3 -1.49 6.45 -3.07
C THR A 3 -1.93 7.08 -1.76
N ASP A 4 -2.74 8.13 -1.82
CA ASP A 4 -3.43 8.66 -0.66
C ASP A 4 -4.36 7.59 -0.08
N PRO A 5 -4.22 7.18 1.19
CA PRO A 5 -5.02 6.11 1.79
C PRO A 5 -6.50 6.51 2.02
N TYR A 6 -6.82 7.80 1.92
CA TYR A 6 -8.16 8.35 2.18
C TYR A 6 -8.92 8.74 0.91
N TYR A 7 -8.40 8.46 -0.27
CA TYR A 7 -8.96 8.85 -1.57
C TYR A 7 -10.40 8.37 -1.82
N TRP A 8 -10.81 7.30 -1.15
CA TRP A 8 -12.15 6.71 -1.26
C TRP A 8 -13.24 7.50 -0.53
N ILE A 9 -12.88 8.38 0.43
CA ILE A 9 -13.81 9.06 1.35
C ILE A 9 -14.84 9.90 0.59
N GLU A 10 -14.39 10.70 -0.38
CA GLU A 10 -15.30 11.55 -1.16
C GLU A 10 -16.38 10.73 -1.88
N SER A 11 -15.97 9.61 -2.52
CA SER A 11 -16.89 8.72 -3.21
C SER A 11 -17.89 8.05 -2.27
N ALA A 12 -17.42 7.60 -1.09
CA ALA A 12 -18.27 7.01 -0.07
C ALA A 12 -19.25 8.04 0.53
N ASN A 13 -18.79 9.24 0.86
CA ASN A 13 -19.62 10.31 1.37
C ASN A 13 -20.75 10.68 0.39
N LYS A 14 -20.42 10.81 -0.89
CA LYS A 14 -21.40 11.08 -1.93
C LYS A 14 -22.42 9.96 -2.09
N TYR A 15 -21.96 8.69 -2.10
CA TYR A 15 -22.81 7.54 -2.34
C TYR A 15 -23.76 7.25 -1.17
N PHE A 16 -23.27 7.33 0.07
CA PHE A 16 -24.01 7.00 1.29
C PHE A 16 -24.60 8.21 2.01
N ASN A 17 -24.48 9.42 1.44
CA ASN A 17 -24.91 10.68 2.06
C ASN A 17 -24.31 10.85 3.49
N LYS A 18 -23.00 10.71 3.61
CA LYS A 18 -22.22 10.83 4.85
C LYS A 18 -21.27 12.02 4.78
N ASN A 19 -20.61 12.34 5.90
CA ASN A 19 -19.60 13.38 6.01
C ASN A 19 -18.36 12.86 6.77
N ILE A 20 -17.87 11.68 6.36
CA ILE A 20 -16.70 11.04 6.97
C ILE A 20 -15.47 11.87 6.64
N THR A 21 -14.60 12.04 7.63
CA THR A 21 -13.29 12.71 7.52
C THR A 21 -12.15 11.71 7.65
N ALA A 22 -10.94 12.08 7.22
CA ALA A 22 -9.77 11.21 7.35
C ALA A 22 -9.45 10.85 8.82
N ASP A 23 -9.72 11.77 9.76
CA ASP A 23 -9.48 11.54 11.19
C ASP A 23 -10.38 10.47 11.80
N GLU A 24 -11.55 10.23 11.22
CA GLU A 24 -12.48 9.19 11.67
C GLU A 24 -12.09 7.80 11.14
N VAL A 25 -11.18 7.71 10.17
CA VAL A 25 -10.71 6.43 9.61
C VAL A 25 -9.64 5.83 10.52
N THR A 26 -10.07 5.25 11.63
CA THR A 26 -9.21 4.66 12.67
C THR A 26 -9.05 3.14 12.58
N GLN A 27 -9.64 2.49 11.58
CA GLN A 27 -9.53 1.06 11.32
C GLN A 27 -9.59 0.76 9.81
N TYR A 28 -9.06 -0.40 9.42
CA TYR A 28 -8.95 -0.78 8.01
C TYR A 28 -10.29 -1.21 7.38
N GLU A 29 -11.25 -1.66 8.18
CA GLU A 29 -12.55 -2.15 7.72
C GLU A 29 -13.52 -0.99 7.41
N LEU A 30 -13.49 -0.49 6.17
CA LEU A 30 -14.19 0.72 5.74
C LEU A 30 -15.72 0.66 5.96
N HIS A 31 -16.35 -0.51 5.81
CA HIS A 31 -17.80 -0.68 6.06
C HIS A 31 -18.18 -0.29 7.51
N LYS A 32 -17.31 -0.56 8.49
CA LYS A 32 -17.53 -0.18 9.89
C LYS A 32 -17.43 1.33 10.09
N ILE A 33 -16.47 1.98 9.41
CA ILE A 33 -16.33 3.44 9.44
C ILE A 33 -17.55 4.13 8.84
N ILE A 34 -18.02 3.63 7.69
CA ILE A 34 -19.19 4.17 6.99
C ILE A 34 -20.49 3.89 7.78
N GLY A 35 -20.50 2.85 8.62
CA GLY A 35 -21.69 2.41 9.39
C GLY A 35 -22.69 1.68 8.51
N ILE A 36 -22.22 0.80 7.63
CA ILE A 36 -22.99 -0.02 6.69
C ILE A 36 -22.61 -1.48 6.83
N THR A 37 -23.39 -2.37 6.22
CA THR A 37 -23.06 -3.79 6.13
C THR A 37 -21.90 -4.05 5.16
N ARG A 38 -21.28 -5.22 5.28
CA ARG A 38 -20.22 -5.65 4.34
C ARG A 38 -20.79 -5.81 2.92
N ASP A 39 -22.02 -6.28 2.77
CA ASP A 39 -22.67 -6.48 1.47
C ASP A 39 -22.93 -5.12 0.77
N GLU A 40 -23.46 -4.13 1.51
CA GLU A 40 -23.63 -2.77 0.97
C GLU A 40 -22.28 -2.16 0.54
N TYR A 41 -21.21 -2.38 1.31
CA TYR A 41 -19.87 -1.95 0.92
C TYR A 41 -19.38 -2.67 -0.35
N THR A 42 -19.62 -3.98 -0.45
CA THR A 42 -19.22 -4.78 -1.61
C THR A 42 -19.94 -4.31 -2.87
N ASP A 43 -21.24 -4.04 -2.78
CA ASP A 43 -22.05 -3.51 -3.89
C ASP A 43 -21.56 -2.11 -4.33
N PHE A 44 -21.29 -1.24 -3.38
CA PHE A 44 -20.72 0.08 -3.63
C PHE A 44 -19.37 -0.05 -4.34
N TYR A 45 -18.42 -0.81 -3.77
CA TYR A 45 -17.11 -1.01 -4.34
C TYR A 45 -17.16 -1.56 -5.76
N ASN A 46 -17.98 -2.57 -6.00
CA ASN A 46 -18.16 -3.16 -7.34
C ASN A 46 -18.66 -2.17 -8.38
N LYS A 47 -19.49 -1.21 -7.99
CA LYS A 47 -19.98 -0.15 -8.89
C LYS A 47 -18.92 0.85 -9.28
N ILE A 48 -18.00 1.18 -8.35
CA ILE A 48 -17.09 2.31 -8.54
C ILE A 48 -15.62 1.92 -8.68
N LYS A 49 -15.22 0.67 -8.43
CA LYS A 49 -13.81 0.26 -8.32
C LYS A 49 -12.93 0.68 -9.50
N PHE A 50 -13.42 0.61 -10.73
CA PHE A 50 -12.65 1.03 -11.91
C PHE A 50 -12.43 2.54 -11.93
N GLU A 51 -13.47 3.32 -11.67
CA GLU A 51 -13.37 4.78 -11.58
C GLU A 51 -12.49 5.18 -10.40
N LEU A 52 -12.74 4.61 -9.24
CA LEU A 52 -12.02 4.87 -8.01
C LEU A 52 -10.52 4.67 -8.20
N HIS A 53 -10.11 3.48 -8.66
CA HIS A 53 -8.69 3.14 -8.85
C HIS A 53 -8.02 3.86 -10.02
N SER A 54 -8.79 4.38 -10.98
CA SER A 54 -8.22 5.20 -12.07
C SER A 54 -7.86 6.61 -11.64
N LYS A 55 -8.50 7.12 -10.57
CA LYS A 55 -8.40 8.50 -10.08
C LYS A 55 -7.62 8.63 -8.76
N GLU A 56 -7.10 7.53 -8.21
CA GLU A 56 -6.33 7.56 -6.96
C GLU A 56 -5.23 8.64 -7.01
N PRO A 57 -5.19 9.59 -6.06
CA PRO A 57 -4.09 10.53 -5.97
C PRO A 57 -2.81 9.81 -5.57
N ILE A 58 -1.75 10.03 -6.33
CA ILE A 58 -0.43 9.51 -5.97
C ILE A 58 0.25 10.40 -4.95
N ARG A 59 1.02 9.80 -4.04
CA ARG A 59 1.91 10.54 -3.15
C ARG A 59 3.09 11.06 -3.97
N LYS A 60 3.28 12.37 -4.02
CA LYS A 60 4.31 13.00 -4.86
C LYS A 60 5.72 12.53 -4.52
N ASP A 61 6.03 12.42 -3.24
CA ASP A 61 7.31 11.92 -2.75
C ASP A 61 7.55 10.44 -3.08
N ALA A 62 6.49 9.63 -3.25
CA ALA A 62 6.62 8.22 -3.60
C ALA A 62 7.25 8.02 -4.99
N VAL A 63 6.82 8.77 -5.99
CA VAL A 63 7.31 8.62 -7.37
C VAL A 63 8.81 8.90 -7.44
N GLU A 64 9.24 10.06 -6.91
CA GLU A 64 10.65 10.47 -6.91
C GLU A 64 11.54 9.47 -6.19
N ILE A 65 11.09 8.98 -5.03
CA ILE A 65 11.88 8.04 -4.23
C ILE A 65 11.94 6.66 -4.88
N ILE A 66 10.85 6.16 -5.45
CA ILE A 66 10.87 4.88 -6.17
C ILE A 66 11.84 4.96 -7.36
N GLN A 67 11.83 6.05 -8.13
CA GLN A 67 12.77 6.25 -9.22
C GLN A 67 14.23 6.17 -8.75
N LYS A 68 14.57 6.81 -7.62
CA LYS A 68 15.91 6.71 -7.02
C LYS A 68 16.24 5.28 -6.55
N LEU A 69 15.28 4.60 -5.93
CA LEU A 69 15.50 3.25 -5.41
C LEU A 69 15.76 2.22 -6.51
N THR A 70 15.19 2.38 -7.72
CA THR A 70 15.41 1.46 -8.84
C THR A 70 16.85 1.47 -9.38
N GLU A 71 17.65 2.47 -9.06
CA GLU A 71 19.07 2.50 -9.48
C GLU A 71 19.90 1.36 -8.85
N LEU A 72 19.51 0.89 -7.67
CA LEU A 72 20.26 -0.12 -6.89
C LEU A 72 19.41 -1.28 -6.38
N ASN A 73 18.10 -1.28 -6.67
CA ASN A 73 17.17 -2.28 -6.15
C ASN A 73 16.21 -2.76 -7.24
N ASN A 74 15.78 -4.02 -7.15
CA ASN A 74 14.62 -4.51 -7.89
C ASN A 74 13.33 -4.09 -7.18
N ILE A 75 12.39 -3.52 -7.91
CA ILE A 75 11.13 -2.99 -7.37
C ILE A 75 9.96 -3.84 -7.85
N TYR A 76 9.25 -4.42 -6.91
CA TYR A 76 8.05 -5.24 -7.16
C TYR A 76 6.81 -4.62 -6.52
N PHE A 77 5.73 -4.53 -7.29
CA PHE A 77 4.42 -4.17 -6.77
C PHE A 77 3.59 -5.43 -6.53
N ILE A 78 3.26 -5.70 -5.27
CA ILE A 78 2.42 -6.83 -4.86
C ILE A 78 1.14 -6.27 -4.24
N THR A 79 0.00 -6.44 -4.93
CA THR A 79 -1.26 -5.82 -4.54
C THR A 79 -2.38 -6.84 -4.33
N ALA A 80 -3.23 -6.57 -3.33
CA ALA A 80 -4.44 -7.33 -3.05
C ALA A 80 -5.60 -7.02 -4.00
N ARG A 81 -5.46 -6.06 -4.92
CA ARG A 81 -6.49 -5.71 -5.91
C ARG A 81 -6.99 -6.96 -6.63
N GLU A 82 -8.28 -6.94 -7.02
CA GLU A 82 -8.86 -8.00 -7.84
C GLU A 82 -8.18 -8.11 -9.21
N LYS A 83 -8.10 -9.31 -9.74
CA LYS A 83 -7.48 -9.58 -11.06
C LYS A 83 -8.05 -8.74 -12.20
N CYS A 84 -9.33 -8.40 -12.17
CA CYS A 84 -9.95 -7.54 -13.17
C CYS A 84 -9.37 -6.11 -13.22
N LEU A 85 -8.62 -5.69 -12.18
CA LEU A 85 -7.96 -4.38 -12.09
C LEU A 85 -6.48 -4.42 -12.56
N GLU A 86 -5.97 -5.56 -13.05
CA GLU A 86 -4.55 -5.72 -13.43
C GLU A 86 -4.12 -4.73 -14.51
N ILE A 87 -4.88 -4.64 -15.60
CA ILE A 87 -4.58 -3.69 -16.69
C ILE A 87 -4.64 -2.23 -16.19
N LEU A 88 -5.61 -1.93 -15.33
CA LEU A 88 -5.72 -0.60 -14.74
C LEU A 88 -4.53 -0.28 -13.83
N THR A 89 -4.05 -1.26 -13.08
CA THR A 89 -2.86 -1.11 -12.21
C THR A 89 -1.62 -0.79 -13.03
N HIS A 90 -1.36 -1.52 -14.13
CA HIS A 90 -0.27 -1.22 -15.05
C HIS A 90 -0.40 0.17 -15.68
N LYS A 91 -1.59 0.54 -16.17
CA LYS A 91 -1.85 1.88 -16.72
C LYS A 91 -1.59 2.99 -15.70
N TYR A 92 -1.96 2.75 -14.43
CA TYR A 92 -1.74 3.70 -13.35
C TYR A 92 -0.24 3.92 -13.10
N LEU A 93 0.55 2.85 -12.97
CA LEU A 93 2.01 2.96 -12.77
C LEU A 93 2.68 3.66 -13.96
N ASN A 94 2.31 3.31 -15.18
CA ASN A 94 2.85 3.92 -16.40
C ASN A 94 2.48 5.42 -16.52
N LYS A 95 1.27 5.81 -16.13
CA LYS A 95 0.83 7.22 -16.13
C LYS A 95 1.73 8.11 -15.28
N TYR A 96 2.25 7.59 -14.18
CA TYR A 96 3.14 8.31 -13.26
C TYR A 96 4.61 7.98 -13.49
N GLU A 97 4.94 7.30 -14.59
CA GLU A 97 6.31 6.93 -14.95
C GLU A 97 7.06 6.21 -13.82
N ILE A 98 6.33 5.36 -13.08
CA ILE A 98 6.91 4.59 -11.96
C ILE A 98 7.61 3.36 -12.54
N PRO A 99 8.94 3.25 -12.37
CA PRO A 99 9.68 2.08 -12.82
C PRO A 99 9.43 0.88 -11.90
N TYR A 100 9.42 -0.33 -12.45
CA TYR A 100 9.26 -1.58 -11.71
C TYR A 100 9.80 -2.77 -12.49
N ASP A 101 10.24 -3.81 -11.76
CA ASP A 101 10.66 -5.10 -12.32
C ASP A 101 9.50 -6.09 -12.43
N GLY A 102 8.45 -5.92 -11.64
CA GLY A 102 7.25 -6.73 -11.74
C GLY A 102 6.05 -6.21 -10.97
N VAL A 103 4.84 -6.56 -11.48
CA VAL A 103 3.55 -6.25 -10.84
C VAL A 103 2.77 -7.54 -10.63
N TYR A 104 2.37 -7.80 -9.40
CA TYR A 104 1.66 -9.01 -8.98
C TYR A 104 0.31 -8.64 -8.38
N VAL A 105 -0.75 -8.82 -9.15
CA VAL A 105 -2.14 -8.57 -8.73
C VAL A 105 -2.73 -9.87 -8.22
N LEU A 106 -2.82 -10.04 -6.90
CA LEU A 106 -3.10 -11.33 -6.27
C LEU A 106 -4.60 -11.63 -6.13
N GLY A 107 -5.44 -10.61 -6.00
CA GLY A 107 -6.86 -10.78 -5.64
C GLY A 107 -7.07 -11.23 -4.19
N SER A 108 -6.02 -11.22 -3.38
CA SER A 108 -6.03 -11.57 -1.95
C SER A 108 -5.02 -10.74 -1.18
N ALA A 109 -5.22 -10.60 0.14
CA ALA A 109 -4.30 -9.87 1.01
C ALA A 109 -3.00 -10.64 1.29
N HIS A 110 -2.99 -11.99 1.13
CA HIS A 110 -1.83 -12.82 1.42
C HIS A 110 -0.69 -12.61 0.42
N LYS A 111 0.42 -12.00 0.85
CA LYS A 111 1.56 -11.61 0.01
C LYS A 111 2.81 -12.45 0.23
N VAL A 112 2.89 -13.20 1.34
CA VAL A 112 4.09 -13.88 1.81
C VAL A 112 4.67 -14.85 0.77
N ASP A 113 3.84 -15.65 0.13
CA ASP A 113 4.33 -16.65 -0.85
C ASP A 113 4.96 -15.98 -2.08
N THR A 114 4.35 -14.89 -2.55
CA THR A 114 4.90 -14.11 -3.66
C THR A 114 6.21 -13.43 -3.25
N ALA A 115 6.26 -12.88 -2.04
CA ALA A 115 7.45 -12.27 -1.48
C ALA A 115 8.64 -13.25 -1.41
N LYS A 116 8.39 -14.46 -0.93
CA LYS A 116 9.41 -15.54 -0.88
C LYS A 116 9.90 -15.95 -2.27
N LYS A 117 8.99 -16.09 -3.24
CA LYS A 117 9.36 -16.44 -4.64
C LYS A 117 10.24 -15.37 -5.30
N LEU A 118 10.04 -14.10 -4.93
CA LEU A 118 10.80 -12.99 -5.47
C LEU A 118 12.08 -12.69 -4.68
N ASN A 119 12.33 -13.42 -3.58
CA ASN A 119 13.42 -13.15 -2.64
C ASN A 119 13.45 -11.68 -2.19
N CYS A 120 12.30 -11.14 -1.80
CA CYS A 120 12.23 -9.76 -1.32
C CYS A 120 12.97 -9.62 0.02
N ASP A 121 13.75 -8.55 0.19
CA ASP A 121 14.46 -8.26 1.43
C ASP A 121 13.62 -7.39 2.37
N ILE A 122 12.85 -6.46 1.81
CA ILE A 122 12.09 -5.48 2.56
C ILE A 122 10.72 -5.23 1.92
N PHE A 123 9.73 -4.91 2.75
CA PHE A 123 8.40 -4.50 2.33
C PHE A 123 8.08 -3.07 2.76
N ILE A 124 7.34 -2.36 1.91
CA ILE A 124 6.73 -1.08 2.25
C ILE A 124 5.21 -1.30 2.23
N GLU A 125 4.57 -1.14 3.37
CA GLU A 125 3.15 -1.43 3.60
C GLU A 125 2.44 -0.29 4.34
N ASP A 126 1.10 -0.25 4.25
CA ASP A 126 0.23 0.62 5.05
C ASP A 126 -0.85 -0.17 5.81
N SER A 127 -1.09 -1.44 5.44
CA SER A 127 -1.95 -2.33 6.20
C SER A 127 -1.18 -2.96 7.37
N TYR A 128 -1.70 -2.78 8.59
CA TYR A 128 -1.11 -3.36 9.80
C TYR A 128 -1.12 -4.90 9.77
N GLU A 129 -2.22 -5.50 9.33
CA GLU A 129 -2.39 -6.95 9.25
C GLU A 129 -1.36 -7.56 8.29
N ASN A 130 -1.18 -6.97 7.10
CA ASN A 130 -0.17 -7.40 6.14
C ASN A 130 1.24 -7.23 6.70
N ALA A 131 1.52 -6.12 7.38
CA ALA A 131 2.83 -5.87 7.99
C ALA A 131 3.15 -6.93 9.06
N ILE A 132 2.17 -7.29 9.91
CA ILE A 132 2.32 -8.35 10.91
C ILE A 132 2.55 -9.72 10.25
N GLU A 133 1.80 -10.07 9.21
CA GLU A 133 1.96 -11.34 8.49
C GLU A 133 3.35 -11.48 7.85
N LEU A 134 3.79 -10.44 7.14
CA LEU A 134 5.11 -10.37 6.53
C LEU A 134 6.22 -10.45 7.58
N SER A 135 6.11 -9.71 8.67
CA SER A 135 7.11 -9.69 9.73
C SER A 135 7.24 -11.02 10.47
N LYS A 136 6.14 -11.76 10.66
CA LYS A 136 6.14 -13.14 11.20
C LYS A 136 6.85 -14.12 10.24
N SER A 137 6.93 -13.80 8.97
CA SER A 137 7.67 -14.55 7.95
C SER A 137 9.12 -14.05 7.78
N ASN A 138 9.63 -13.29 8.74
CA ASN A 138 10.98 -12.72 8.83
C ASN A 138 11.32 -11.65 7.79
N PHE A 139 10.31 -11.07 7.12
CA PHE A 139 10.57 -9.89 6.29
C PHE A 139 10.72 -8.63 7.16
N LYS A 140 11.62 -7.75 6.78
CA LYS A 140 11.64 -6.37 7.27
C LYS A 140 10.51 -5.58 6.62
N VAL A 141 9.75 -4.82 7.43
CA VAL A 141 8.62 -4.05 6.93
C VAL A 141 8.75 -2.59 7.34
N LEU A 142 8.64 -1.69 6.38
CA LEU A 142 8.46 -0.26 6.61
C LEU A 142 6.96 0.04 6.52
N LEU A 143 6.34 0.32 7.66
CA LEU A 143 4.91 0.60 7.77
C LEU A 143 4.67 2.10 7.66
N VAL A 144 4.11 2.53 6.54
CA VAL A 144 3.75 3.94 6.31
C VAL A 144 2.63 4.34 7.26
N ASP A 145 2.85 5.38 8.08
CA ASP A 145 1.90 5.84 9.09
C ASP A 145 0.56 6.28 8.47
N THR A 146 -0.51 5.75 9.05
CA THR A 146 -1.90 6.12 8.75
C THR A 146 -2.73 6.08 10.03
N ASN A 147 -3.88 6.75 10.05
CA ASN A 147 -4.74 6.76 11.24
C ASN A 147 -5.25 5.35 11.62
N TYR A 148 -5.33 4.43 10.65
CA TYR A 148 -5.88 3.09 10.87
C TYR A 148 -4.83 2.00 11.18
N ASN A 149 -3.53 2.35 11.29
CA ASN A 149 -2.50 1.34 11.53
C ASN A 149 -1.62 1.61 12.76
N ARG A 150 -2.05 2.49 13.69
CA ARG A 150 -1.28 2.92 14.87
C ARG A 150 -1.34 1.94 16.04
N MET A 151 -1.20 0.64 15.77
CA MET A 151 -1.09 -0.41 16.77
C MET A 151 0.38 -0.71 17.14
N PRO A 152 0.64 -1.45 18.24
CA PRO A 152 1.99 -1.85 18.64
C PRO A 152 2.70 -2.68 17.57
N LEU A 153 3.99 -2.42 17.37
CA LEU A 153 4.82 -3.06 16.37
C LEU A 153 5.79 -4.07 17.00
N ASN A 154 6.15 -5.11 16.25
CA ASN A 154 7.26 -6.00 16.60
C ASN A 154 8.58 -5.48 16.01
N GLN A 155 9.69 -6.14 16.36
CA GLN A 155 11.06 -5.73 16.01
C GLN A 155 11.35 -5.70 14.50
N ASN A 156 10.57 -6.41 13.67
CA ASN A 156 10.75 -6.46 12.21
C ASN A 156 9.97 -5.38 11.46
N ILE A 157 9.17 -4.57 12.18
CA ILE A 157 8.37 -3.50 11.59
C ILE A 157 8.89 -2.16 12.08
N THR A 158 9.21 -1.27 11.15
CA THR A 158 9.58 0.12 11.44
C THR A 158 8.52 1.04 10.88
N ARG A 159 7.94 1.91 11.72
CA ARG A 159 7.00 2.95 11.27
C ARG A 159 7.76 4.07 10.58
N VAL A 160 7.23 4.52 9.45
CA VAL A 160 7.77 5.63 8.67
C VAL A 160 6.67 6.64 8.33
N LEU A 161 6.99 7.91 8.32
CA LEU A 161 6.03 8.99 8.12
C LEU A 161 5.91 9.41 6.65
N ASN A 162 6.96 9.21 5.86
CA ASN A 162 7.03 9.66 4.46
C ASN A 162 8.04 8.83 3.66
N TRP A 163 8.07 9.03 2.35
CA TRP A 163 8.95 8.30 1.44
C TRP A 163 10.44 8.68 1.59
N ASN A 164 10.77 9.86 2.08
CA ASN A 164 12.16 10.23 2.35
C ASN A 164 12.75 9.40 3.52
N GLU A 165 11.96 9.11 4.55
CA GLU A 165 12.40 8.20 5.61
C GLU A 165 12.63 6.78 5.09
N ILE A 166 11.77 6.29 4.19
CA ILE A 166 11.94 5.00 3.51
C ILE A 166 13.28 4.97 2.78
N TYR A 167 13.56 6.00 1.96
CA TYR A 167 14.82 6.11 1.23
C TYR A 167 16.04 6.05 2.16
N ASN A 168 16.05 6.87 3.19
CA ASN A 168 17.17 6.93 4.14
C ASN A 168 17.43 5.59 4.85
N ILE A 169 16.37 4.83 5.17
CA ILE A 169 16.51 3.51 5.81
C ILE A 169 17.10 2.51 4.81
N ILE A 170 16.59 2.46 3.59
CA ILE A 170 17.06 1.52 2.56
C ILE A 170 18.49 1.85 2.16
N GLU A 171 18.84 3.12 1.94
CA GLU A 171 20.21 3.56 1.64
C GLU A 171 21.18 3.14 2.74
N LYS A 172 20.82 3.33 4.00
CA LYS A 172 21.64 2.92 5.14
C LYS A 172 21.86 1.40 5.19
N MET A 173 20.85 0.61 4.85
CA MET A 173 20.95 -0.86 4.77
C MET A 173 21.94 -1.28 3.68
N LEU A 174 21.84 -0.70 2.47
CA LEU A 174 22.74 -0.98 1.35
C LEU A 174 24.21 -0.62 1.68
N LEU A 175 24.43 0.46 2.42
CA LEU A 175 25.79 0.84 2.86
C LEU A 175 26.38 -0.16 3.87
N GLN A 176 25.54 -0.70 4.76
CA GLN A 176 25.98 -1.72 5.73
C GLN A 176 26.32 -3.05 5.06
N GLU A 177 25.58 -3.48 4.04
CA GLU A 177 25.86 -4.69 3.26
C GLU A 177 27.18 -4.59 2.48
N LYS A 178 27.50 -3.41 1.94
CA LYS A 178 28.77 -3.19 1.22
C LYS A 178 29.99 -3.13 2.14
N ALA A 179 29.78 -2.95 3.44
CA ALA A 179 30.87 -2.84 4.44
C ALA A 179 31.21 -4.19 5.11
N MET A 180 30.43 -5.25 4.86
CA MET A 180 30.67 -6.62 5.33
C MET A 180 31.37 -7.45 4.25
#